data_9c637b35bd848d6ea773f84cbde3b337
#
_entry.id   9c637b35bd848d6ea773f84cbde3b337
#
_cell.length_a   1.000
_cell.length_b   1.000
_cell.length_c   1.000
_cell.angle_alpha   90.00
_cell.angle_beta   90.00
_cell.angle_gamma   90.00
#
_symmetry.space_group_name_H-M   'P 1'
#
loop_
_entity.id
_entity.type
_entity.pdbx_description
1 polymer ?
#
loop_
_entity_poly.entity_id
_entity_poly.type
_entity_poly.pdbx_seq_one_letter_code
_entity_poly.pdbx_strand_id
1 'polypeptide(L)'
;MKKTLVVSYAPRKGSYTKQLVDEFIKLADGKTEITFLDLVASPPDLLLDDNLNLILYGGQPEYTAEEKKRLSNHFQLIQQVLDADHIVLASPMYNFSLPATVKAWVDTVVVTDKTFEITEDGSFKGLCEGKKALILAVAGGDYSEETVQEYFSPTIKRNFEFIGIPSEQISAFGVAQYPEKVDAIISNAKVEISKVVEQWY
;
A
#
# COMPACT_ATOMS: atom_id res chain seq x y z
N MET A 1 -0.80 12.41 18.50
CA MET A 1 -1.15 12.71 17.09
C MET A 1 -1.19 11.38 16.36
N LYS A 2 -2.11 11.19 15.43
CA LYS A 2 -2.17 9.99 14.59
C LYS A 2 -0.90 9.86 13.74
N LYS A 3 -0.53 8.62 13.37
CA LYS A 3 0.60 8.33 12.49
C LYS A 3 0.10 7.81 11.16
N THR A 4 0.61 8.33 10.06
CA THR A 4 0.21 7.93 8.71
C THR A 4 1.42 7.47 7.91
N LEU A 5 1.38 6.24 7.43
CA LEU A 5 2.35 5.71 6.48
C LEU A 5 1.84 5.98 5.05
N VAL A 6 2.60 6.75 4.29
CA VAL A 6 2.33 6.97 2.87
C VAL A 6 3.33 6.16 2.05
N VAL A 7 2.84 5.11 1.39
CA VAL A 7 3.60 4.21 0.51
C VAL A 7 3.33 4.61 -0.93
N SER A 8 4.36 5.04 -1.66
CA SER A 8 4.22 5.55 -3.01
C SER A 8 5.11 4.80 -4.00
N TYR A 9 4.51 4.37 -5.11
CA TYR A 9 5.25 3.92 -6.28
C TYR A 9 4.89 4.80 -7.48
N ALA A 10 5.77 5.75 -7.82
CA ALA A 10 5.53 6.75 -8.87
C ALA A 10 6.79 7.00 -9.73
N PRO A 11 7.27 5.99 -10.50
CA PRO A 11 8.60 6.01 -11.13
C PRO A 11 8.74 7.00 -12.29
N ARG A 12 7.64 7.54 -12.81
CA ARG A 12 7.64 8.38 -14.01
C ARG A 12 7.66 9.86 -13.67
N LYS A 13 8.43 10.67 -14.39
CA LYS A 13 8.31 12.14 -14.36
C LYS A 13 6.89 12.55 -14.78
N GLY A 14 6.29 13.51 -14.10
CA GLY A 14 4.91 13.93 -14.36
C GLY A 14 3.85 12.89 -13.98
N SER A 15 4.18 12.00 -13.02
CA SER A 15 3.27 10.94 -12.56
C SER A 15 1.99 11.53 -11.96
N TYR A 16 0.85 11.08 -12.43
CA TYR A 16 -0.44 11.40 -11.82
C TYR A 16 -0.57 10.79 -10.42
N THR A 17 -0.01 9.60 -10.20
CA THR A 17 0.08 9.00 -8.87
C THR A 17 0.78 9.94 -7.89
N LYS A 18 1.91 10.53 -8.31
CA LYS A 18 2.62 11.51 -7.49
C LYS A 18 1.77 12.74 -7.17
N GLN A 19 1.00 13.25 -8.13
CA GLN A 19 0.12 14.40 -7.90
C GLN A 19 -0.95 14.11 -6.83
N LEU A 20 -1.50 12.89 -6.79
CA LEU A 20 -2.46 12.48 -5.77
C LEU A 20 -1.80 12.34 -4.39
N VAL A 21 -0.60 11.77 -4.34
CA VAL A 21 0.21 11.67 -3.11
C VAL A 21 0.55 13.06 -2.56
N ASP A 22 1.04 13.96 -3.42
CA ASP A 22 1.40 15.32 -3.02
C ASP A 22 0.18 16.08 -2.48
N GLU A 23 -1.01 15.89 -3.07
CA GLU A 23 -2.25 16.49 -2.56
C GLU A 23 -2.63 15.91 -1.19
N PHE A 24 -2.56 14.56 -1.02
CA PHE A 24 -2.82 13.96 0.28
C PHE A 24 -1.88 14.50 1.36
N ILE A 25 -0.57 14.52 1.11
CA ILE A 25 0.44 15.03 2.06
C ILE A 25 0.17 16.48 2.43
N LYS A 26 -0.11 17.33 1.43
CA LYS A 26 -0.43 18.75 1.63
C LYS A 26 -1.66 18.95 2.52
N LEU A 27 -2.73 18.16 2.30
CA LEU A 27 -3.97 18.26 3.06
C LEU A 27 -3.86 17.69 4.48
N ALA A 28 -2.99 16.70 4.68
CA ALA A 28 -2.74 16.04 5.95
C ALA A 28 -1.64 16.73 6.80
N ASP A 29 -0.95 17.72 6.24
CA ASP A 29 0.11 18.47 6.92
C ASP A 29 -0.39 19.10 8.22
N GLY A 30 0.36 18.94 9.29
CA GLY A 30 0.01 19.39 10.63
C GLY A 30 -1.13 18.63 11.33
N LYS A 31 -1.82 17.69 10.64
CA LYS A 31 -2.92 16.89 11.21
C LYS A 31 -2.48 15.50 11.67
N THR A 32 -1.42 14.96 11.07
CA THR A 32 -0.87 13.65 11.38
C THR A 32 0.64 13.64 11.25
N GLU A 33 1.31 12.70 11.92
CA GLU A 33 2.75 12.43 11.70
C GLU A 33 2.89 11.55 10.46
N ILE A 34 3.51 12.06 9.39
CA ILE A 34 3.66 11.35 8.12
C ILE A 34 5.02 10.66 8.04
N THR A 35 5.01 9.35 7.86
CA THR A 35 6.15 8.56 7.38
C THR A 35 5.96 8.32 5.89
N PHE A 36 6.89 8.80 5.06
CA PHE A 36 6.84 8.64 3.61
C PHE A 36 7.80 7.55 3.13
N LEU A 37 7.27 6.55 2.44
CA LEU A 37 8.03 5.46 1.83
C LEU A 37 7.93 5.55 0.30
N ASP A 38 9.02 5.89 -0.35
CA ASP A 38 9.15 5.87 -1.81
C ASP A 38 9.70 4.51 -2.26
N LEU A 39 8.85 3.68 -2.83
CA LEU A 39 9.22 2.34 -3.32
C LEU A 39 10.11 2.37 -4.57
N VAL A 40 10.31 3.54 -5.20
CA VAL A 40 11.30 3.71 -6.29
C VAL A 40 12.69 3.92 -5.72
N ALA A 41 12.80 4.74 -4.67
CA ALA A 41 14.08 5.04 -4.02
C ALA A 41 14.52 3.94 -3.05
N SER A 42 13.55 3.29 -2.38
CA SER A 42 13.80 2.26 -1.38
C SER A 42 12.89 1.05 -1.66
N PRO A 43 13.19 0.26 -2.70
CA PRO A 43 12.39 -0.91 -3.05
C PRO A 43 12.50 -2.00 -1.97
N PRO A 44 11.41 -2.75 -1.73
CA PRO A 44 11.46 -3.93 -0.88
C PRO A 44 12.36 -5.03 -1.48
N ASP A 45 12.92 -5.84 -0.62
CA ASP A 45 13.62 -7.05 -1.05
C ASP A 45 12.61 -8.06 -1.63
N LEU A 46 13.02 -8.76 -2.67
CA LEU A 46 12.23 -9.87 -3.19
C LEU A 46 12.33 -11.08 -2.25
N LEU A 47 11.26 -11.86 -2.15
CA LEU A 47 11.27 -13.13 -1.44
C LEU A 47 12.02 -14.17 -2.28
N LEU A 48 13.29 -14.34 -1.98
CA LEU A 48 14.18 -15.31 -2.61
C LEU A 48 14.60 -16.36 -1.57
N ASP A 49 15.26 -17.42 -2.02
CA ASP A 49 15.63 -18.58 -1.20
C ASP A 49 16.31 -18.22 0.14
N ASP A 50 17.20 -17.23 0.11
CA ASP A 50 17.98 -16.79 1.27
C ASP A 50 17.16 -16.12 2.38
N ASN A 51 15.98 -15.54 2.05
CA ASN A 51 15.15 -14.81 3.00
C ASN A 51 13.76 -15.44 3.18
N LEU A 52 13.25 -16.15 2.17
CA LEU A 52 11.90 -16.71 2.17
C LEU A 52 11.67 -17.66 3.34
N ASN A 53 12.60 -18.58 3.59
CA ASN A 53 12.50 -19.54 4.68
C ASN A 53 12.54 -18.87 6.05
N LEU A 54 13.32 -17.78 6.19
CA LEU A 54 13.41 -17.02 7.44
C LEU A 54 12.11 -16.24 7.70
N ILE A 55 11.43 -15.80 6.66
CA ILE A 55 10.24 -14.95 6.75
C ILE A 55 8.97 -15.78 6.91
N LEU A 56 8.75 -16.80 6.06
CA LEU A 56 7.51 -17.56 6.03
C LEU A 56 7.42 -18.66 7.07
N TYR A 57 8.56 -19.26 7.41
CA TYR A 57 8.63 -20.36 8.37
C TYR A 57 9.29 -19.94 9.68
N GLY A 58 9.36 -18.64 9.91
CA GLY A 58 10.12 -17.98 10.96
C GLY A 58 9.60 -18.17 12.39
N GLY A 59 9.12 -19.35 12.71
CA GLY A 59 9.07 -19.84 14.09
C GLY A 59 10.46 -20.00 14.73
N GLN A 60 11.48 -19.31 14.20
CA GLN A 60 12.80 -19.22 14.79
C GLN A 60 12.70 -18.30 16.02
N PRO A 61 12.93 -18.82 17.22
CA PRO A 61 12.85 -18.02 18.43
C PRO A 61 13.86 -16.87 18.44
N GLU A 62 14.96 -16.99 17.72
CA GLU A 62 15.98 -15.93 17.60
C GLU A 62 16.72 -15.98 16.26
N TYR A 63 16.68 -14.88 15.52
CA TYR A 63 17.57 -14.68 14.37
C TYR A 63 18.99 -14.39 14.83
N THR A 64 19.98 -14.94 14.12
CA THR A 64 21.39 -14.56 14.29
C THR A 64 21.60 -13.08 13.92
N ALA A 65 22.74 -12.51 14.32
CA ALA A 65 23.10 -11.13 13.98
C ALA A 65 23.19 -10.90 12.46
N GLU A 66 23.64 -11.91 11.71
CA GLU A 66 23.74 -11.87 10.25
C GLU A 66 22.35 -11.90 9.59
N GLU A 67 21.46 -12.76 10.04
CA GLU A 67 20.07 -12.83 9.57
C GLU A 67 19.31 -11.54 9.88
N LYS A 68 19.44 -10.99 11.09
CA LYS A 68 18.87 -9.68 11.45
C LYS A 68 19.35 -8.56 10.53
N LYS A 69 20.64 -8.55 10.18
CA LYS A 69 21.19 -7.59 9.24
C LYS A 69 20.62 -7.78 7.84
N ARG A 70 20.52 -8.99 7.35
CA ARG A 70 19.93 -9.36 6.06
C ARG A 70 18.46 -8.96 5.96
N LEU A 71 17.68 -9.22 7.01
CA LEU A 71 16.25 -8.94 7.07
C LEU A 71 15.92 -7.53 7.58
N SER A 72 16.91 -6.65 7.77
CA SER A 72 16.69 -5.32 8.38
C SER A 72 15.68 -4.48 7.63
N ASN A 73 15.74 -4.45 6.29
CA ASN A 73 14.78 -3.76 5.44
C ASN A 73 13.38 -4.35 5.60
N HIS A 74 13.26 -5.67 5.57
CA HIS A 74 12.01 -6.40 5.76
C HIS A 74 11.35 -6.05 7.12
N PHE A 75 12.10 -6.14 8.22
CA PHE A 75 11.57 -5.78 9.54
C PHE A 75 11.19 -4.31 9.65
N GLN A 76 11.93 -3.40 9.02
CA GLN A 76 11.61 -1.98 9.00
C GLN A 76 10.27 -1.74 8.30
N LEU A 77 10.03 -2.36 7.15
CA LEU A 77 8.78 -2.20 6.39
C LEU A 77 7.58 -2.74 7.16
N ILE A 78 7.70 -3.89 7.82
CA ILE A 78 6.65 -4.43 8.70
C ILE A 78 6.39 -3.44 9.85
N GLN A 79 7.44 -2.97 10.52
CA GLN A 79 7.29 -2.07 11.66
C GLN A 79 6.60 -0.76 11.29
N GLN A 80 6.87 -0.21 10.09
CA GLN A 80 6.17 0.98 9.59
C GLN A 80 4.65 0.75 9.48
N VAL A 81 4.22 -0.43 9.04
CA VAL A 81 2.79 -0.79 9.00
C VAL A 81 2.21 -0.94 10.40
N LEU A 82 2.94 -1.58 11.31
CA LEU A 82 2.49 -1.77 12.69
C LEU A 82 2.38 -0.46 13.47
N ASP A 83 3.28 0.49 13.24
CA ASP A 83 3.31 1.79 13.91
C ASP A 83 2.26 2.78 13.40
N ALA A 84 1.80 2.62 12.16
CA ALA A 84 0.84 3.54 11.54
C ALA A 84 -0.59 3.29 12.05
N ASP A 85 -1.35 4.36 12.26
CA ASP A 85 -2.81 4.32 12.44
C ASP A 85 -3.53 4.30 11.08
N HIS A 86 -2.97 5.01 10.10
CA HIS A 86 -3.50 5.12 8.75
C HIS A 86 -2.42 4.76 7.72
N ILE A 87 -2.84 4.12 6.63
CA ILE A 87 -1.95 3.75 5.53
C ILE A 87 -2.52 4.31 4.22
N VAL A 88 -1.69 5.00 3.45
CA VAL A 88 -2.02 5.41 2.09
C VAL A 88 -1.12 4.64 1.13
N LEU A 89 -1.68 3.81 0.27
CA LEU A 89 -0.95 3.13 -0.79
C LEU A 89 -1.28 3.76 -2.13
N ALA A 90 -0.31 4.41 -2.74
CA ALA A 90 -0.45 5.06 -4.04
C ALA A 90 0.38 4.36 -5.11
N SER A 91 -0.27 3.91 -6.18
CA SER A 91 0.39 3.17 -7.26
C SER A 91 -0.32 3.33 -8.60
N PRO A 92 0.42 3.36 -9.71
CA PRO A 92 -0.18 3.07 -11.00
C PRO A 92 -0.50 1.58 -11.10
N MET A 93 -1.48 1.23 -11.91
CA MET A 93 -1.72 -0.13 -12.35
C MET A 93 -0.87 -0.42 -13.60
N TYR A 94 -0.20 -1.56 -13.63
CA TYR A 94 0.53 -2.07 -14.79
C TYR A 94 0.00 -3.43 -15.20
N ASN A 95 -0.32 -3.58 -16.47
CA ASN A 95 -0.80 -4.84 -17.03
C ASN A 95 -1.91 -5.49 -16.18
N PHE A 96 -2.93 -4.68 -15.84
CA PHE A 96 -4.12 -5.07 -15.06
C PHE A 96 -3.85 -5.44 -13.59
N SER A 97 -2.63 -5.29 -13.08
CA SER A 97 -2.26 -5.73 -11.73
C SER A 97 -1.27 -4.78 -11.06
N LEU A 98 -0.75 -5.22 -9.92
CA LEU A 98 0.26 -4.50 -9.15
C LEU A 98 1.59 -4.44 -9.90
N PRO A 99 2.29 -3.29 -9.89
CA PRO A 99 3.70 -3.26 -10.23
C PRO A 99 4.50 -4.23 -9.33
N ALA A 100 5.55 -4.86 -9.87
CA ALA A 100 6.35 -5.85 -9.15
C ALA A 100 6.86 -5.33 -7.78
N THR A 101 7.29 -4.08 -7.72
CA THR A 101 7.78 -3.45 -6.50
C THR A 101 6.67 -3.28 -5.44
N VAL A 102 5.44 -2.94 -5.88
CA VAL A 102 4.28 -2.84 -4.98
C VAL A 102 3.89 -4.23 -4.47
N LYS A 103 3.94 -5.24 -5.35
CA LYS A 103 3.69 -6.63 -4.94
C LYS A 103 4.73 -7.11 -3.94
N ALA A 104 6.02 -6.79 -4.14
CA ALA A 104 7.09 -7.11 -3.20
C ALA A 104 6.85 -6.46 -1.82
N TRP A 105 6.34 -5.21 -1.78
CA TRP A 105 5.96 -4.57 -0.52
C TRP A 105 4.80 -5.32 0.16
N VAL A 106 3.77 -5.70 -0.58
CA VAL A 106 2.65 -6.50 -0.04
C VAL A 106 3.17 -7.82 0.53
N ASP A 107 4.03 -8.54 -0.20
CA ASP A 107 4.61 -9.81 0.23
C ASP A 107 5.50 -9.66 1.47
N THR A 108 6.11 -8.48 1.63
CA THR A 108 6.90 -8.14 2.83
C THR A 108 6.02 -7.92 4.05
N VAL A 109 4.88 -7.24 3.91
CA VAL A 109 4.09 -6.79 5.08
C VAL A 109 2.95 -7.74 5.48
N VAL A 110 2.58 -8.69 4.62
CA VAL A 110 1.59 -9.73 4.94
C VAL A 110 2.33 -10.96 5.49
N VAL A 111 2.57 -11.00 6.79
CA VAL A 111 3.45 -11.98 7.45
C VAL A 111 2.78 -12.56 8.69
N THR A 112 2.90 -13.89 8.83
CA THR A 112 2.42 -14.66 9.98
C THR A 112 3.03 -14.13 11.29
N ASP A 113 2.24 -14.12 12.35
CA ASP A 113 2.61 -13.70 13.72
C ASP A 113 3.03 -12.22 13.84
N LYS A 114 2.82 -11.43 12.76
CA LYS A 114 3.06 -9.98 12.75
C LYS A 114 1.82 -9.21 12.32
N THR A 115 1.29 -9.48 11.12
CA THR A 115 0.12 -8.79 10.58
C THR A 115 -1.11 -9.68 10.48
N PHE A 116 -0.93 -10.99 10.54
CA PHE A 116 -2.00 -11.97 10.73
C PHE A 116 -1.51 -13.17 11.56
N GLU A 117 -2.44 -13.95 12.07
CA GLU A 117 -2.16 -15.22 12.78
C GLU A 117 -3.04 -16.35 12.24
N ILE A 118 -2.59 -17.59 12.44
CA ILE A 118 -3.40 -18.78 12.25
C ILE A 118 -3.91 -19.21 13.64
N THR A 119 -5.22 -19.16 13.81
CA THR A 119 -5.88 -19.49 15.08
C THR A 119 -5.87 -21.02 15.33
N GLU A 120 -6.18 -21.45 16.55
CA GLU A 120 -6.17 -22.86 16.94
C GLU A 120 -7.10 -23.74 16.09
N ASP A 121 -8.19 -23.18 15.56
CA ASP A 121 -9.13 -23.86 14.67
C ASP A 121 -8.70 -23.85 13.19
N GLY A 122 -7.51 -23.30 12.87
CA GLY A 122 -6.95 -23.20 11.53
C GLY A 122 -7.47 -22.03 10.71
N SER A 123 -8.25 -21.13 11.30
CA SER A 123 -8.72 -19.91 10.64
C SER A 123 -7.61 -18.84 10.59
N PHE A 124 -7.75 -17.86 9.68
CA PHE A 124 -6.86 -16.71 9.61
C PHE A 124 -7.49 -15.50 10.28
N LYS A 125 -6.71 -14.81 11.10
CA LYS A 125 -7.11 -13.57 11.77
C LYS A 125 -6.11 -12.47 11.53
N GLY A 126 -6.57 -11.30 11.03
CA GLY A 126 -5.76 -10.11 10.89
C GLY A 126 -5.42 -9.50 12.25
N LEU A 127 -4.18 -9.03 12.40
CA LEU A 127 -3.66 -8.44 13.65
C LEU A 127 -3.54 -6.91 13.59
N CYS A 128 -3.88 -6.30 12.45
CA CYS A 128 -3.78 -4.84 12.24
C CYS A 128 -5.11 -4.11 12.48
N GLU A 129 -5.93 -4.59 13.40
CA GLU A 129 -7.23 -3.99 13.75
C GLU A 129 -7.09 -2.53 14.23
N GLY A 130 -8.11 -1.72 13.97
CA GLY A 130 -8.15 -0.31 14.36
C GLY A 130 -7.43 0.65 13.41
N LYS A 131 -6.73 0.14 12.40
CA LYS A 131 -6.13 0.92 11.32
C LYS A 131 -7.11 1.13 10.17
N LYS A 132 -6.81 2.08 9.28
CA LYS A 132 -7.55 2.32 8.03
C LYS A 132 -6.57 2.46 6.87
N ALA A 133 -6.99 2.09 5.67
CA ALA A 133 -6.19 2.29 4.47
C ALA A 133 -6.94 3.08 3.40
N LEU A 134 -6.18 3.91 2.66
CA LEU A 134 -6.60 4.57 1.44
C LEU A 134 -5.74 4.06 0.28
N ILE A 135 -6.37 3.60 -0.77
CA ILE A 135 -5.72 3.17 -2.01
C ILE A 135 -5.92 4.28 -3.05
N LEU A 136 -4.81 4.84 -3.53
CA LEU A 136 -4.80 5.80 -4.64
C LEU A 136 -4.36 5.07 -5.90
N ALA A 137 -5.32 4.66 -6.74
CA ALA A 137 -5.09 3.87 -7.93
C ALA A 137 -5.11 4.74 -9.19
N VAL A 138 -4.09 4.63 -10.02
CA VAL A 138 -4.02 5.36 -11.31
C VAL A 138 -3.84 4.38 -12.46
N ALA A 139 -4.62 4.52 -13.52
CA ALA A 139 -4.50 3.68 -14.71
C ALA A 139 -4.71 4.46 -16.00
N GLY A 140 -3.97 4.05 -17.05
CA GLY A 140 -4.11 4.63 -18.39
C GLY A 140 -5.47 4.35 -19.02
N GLY A 141 -5.99 3.13 -18.87
CA GLY A 141 -7.32 2.73 -19.30
C GLY A 141 -8.38 3.05 -18.25
N ASP A 142 -9.63 3.10 -18.69
CA ASP A 142 -10.80 3.22 -17.83
C ASP A 142 -11.28 1.81 -17.42
N TYR A 143 -11.32 1.56 -16.12
CA TYR A 143 -11.74 0.31 -15.49
C TYR A 143 -12.90 0.55 -14.51
N SER A 144 -13.65 1.62 -14.72
CA SER A 144 -14.80 1.96 -13.86
C SER A 144 -16.02 1.09 -14.13
N GLU A 145 -16.10 0.45 -15.31
CA GLU A 145 -17.18 -0.46 -15.66
C GLU A 145 -16.86 -1.89 -15.20
N GLU A 146 -17.83 -2.59 -14.62
CA GLU A 146 -17.70 -3.99 -14.14
C GLU A 146 -17.30 -4.99 -15.25
N THR A 147 -17.55 -4.63 -16.52
CA THR A 147 -17.21 -5.48 -17.68
C THR A 147 -15.72 -5.54 -17.97
N VAL A 148 -14.92 -4.60 -17.47
CA VAL A 148 -13.49 -4.54 -17.70
C VAL A 148 -12.75 -5.02 -16.45
N GLN A 149 -12.28 -6.26 -16.50
CA GLN A 149 -11.60 -6.88 -15.36
C GLN A 149 -10.19 -6.33 -15.17
N GLU A 150 -9.88 -5.96 -13.94
CA GLU A 150 -8.54 -5.65 -13.45
C GLU A 150 -8.30 -6.39 -12.13
N TYR A 151 -7.03 -6.61 -11.79
CA TYR A 151 -6.62 -7.38 -10.62
C TYR A 151 -5.86 -6.54 -9.58
N PHE A 152 -5.65 -5.26 -9.84
CA PHE A 152 -4.98 -4.35 -8.92
C PHE A 152 -5.86 -4.09 -7.68
N SER A 153 -7.05 -3.54 -7.91
CA SER A 153 -7.97 -3.12 -6.84
C SER A 153 -8.40 -4.29 -5.95
N PRO A 154 -8.91 -5.42 -6.49
CA PRO A 154 -9.32 -6.53 -5.65
C PRO A 154 -8.15 -7.17 -4.90
N THR A 155 -6.96 -7.23 -5.51
CA THR A 155 -5.78 -7.79 -4.85
C THR A 155 -5.36 -6.96 -3.64
N ILE A 156 -5.23 -5.63 -3.77
CA ILE A 156 -4.83 -4.76 -2.66
C ILE A 156 -5.88 -4.75 -1.56
N LYS A 157 -7.16 -4.60 -1.91
CA LYS A 157 -8.26 -4.63 -0.94
C LYS A 157 -8.26 -5.93 -0.13
N ARG A 158 -8.12 -7.07 -0.83
CA ARG A 158 -8.08 -8.38 -0.17
C ARG A 158 -6.90 -8.53 0.79
N ASN A 159 -5.71 -8.03 0.42
CA ASN A 159 -4.54 -8.08 1.30
C ASN A 159 -4.71 -7.21 2.54
N PHE A 160 -5.23 -5.99 2.42
CA PHE A 160 -5.53 -5.14 3.58
C PHE A 160 -6.60 -5.77 4.48
N GLU A 161 -7.69 -6.26 3.90
CA GLU A 161 -8.75 -6.96 4.64
C GLU A 161 -8.20 -8.19 5.39
N PHE A 162 -7.33 -8.97 4.73
CA PHE A 162 -6.74 -10.18 5.30
C PHE A 162 -5.92 -9.89 6.56
N ILE A 163 -5.21 -8.77 6.62
CA ILE A 163 -4.47 -8.35 7.81
C ILE A 163 -5.30 -7.51 8.80
N GLY A 164 -6.61 -7.35 8.55
CA GLY A 164 -7.54 -6.67 9.46
C GLY A 164 -7.68 -5.17 9.24
N ILE A 165 -7.29 -4.63 8.06
CA ILE A 165 -7.36 -3.21 7.73
C ILE A 165 -8.48 -2.94 6.72
N PRO A 166 -9.59 -2.29 7.09
CA PRO A 166 -10.57 -1.81 6.14
C PRO A 166 -9.95 -0.75 5.22
N SER A 167 -10.28 -0.80 3.93
CA SER A 167 -9.70 0.08 2.94
C SER A 167 -10.75 0.75 2.04
N GLU A 168 -10.51 2.02 1.73
CA GLU A 168 -11.21 2.79 0.72
C GLU A 168 -10.31 2.98 -0.50
N GLN A 169 -10.91 3.20 -1.68
CA GLN A 169 -10.16 3.42 -2.90
C GLN A 169 -10.65 4.65 -3.64
N ILE A 170 -9.70 5.46 -4.08
CA ILE A 170 -9.89 6.56 -5.01
C ILE A 170 -9.15 6.20 -6.29
N SER A 171 -9.88 6.15 -7.41
CA SER A 171 -9.36 5.76 -8.72
C SER A 171 -9.29 6.95 -9.67
N ALA A 172 -8.13 7.14 -10.29
CA ALA A 172 -7.93 8.04 -11.42
C ALA A 172 -7.64 7.19 -12.67
N PHE A 173 -8.69 6.57 -13.20
CA PHE A 173 -8.64 5.70 -14.37
C PHE A 173 -8.93 6.47 -15.67
N GLY A 174 -8.42 5.99 -16.79
CA GLY A 174 -8.63 6.61 -18.10
C GLY A 174 -7.65 7.74 -18.45
N VAL A 175 -6.58 7.95 -17.68
CA VAL A 175 -5.66 9.10 -17.89
C VAL A 175 -4.86 9.05 -19.20
N ALA A 176 -4.81 7.92 -19.90
CA ALA A 176 -4.24 7.83 -21.24
C ALA A 176 -5.31 7.61 -22.31
N GLN A 177 -6.42 6.97 -21.94
CA GLN A 177 -7.53 6.70 -22.83
C GLN A 177 -8.32 7.98 -23.18
N TYR A 178 -8.41 8.91 -22.23
CA TYR A 178 -9.15 10.19 -22.39
C TYR A 178 -8.26 11.39 -22.06
N PRO A 179 -7.27 11.72 -22.90
CA PRO A 179 -6.32 12.81 -22.64
C PRO A 179 -7.00 14.16 -22.36
N GLU A 180 -8.13 14.42 -23.01
CA GLU A 180 -8.92 15.65 -22.84
C GLU A 180 -9.65 15.74 -21.49
N LYS A 181 -9.79 14.64 -20.76
CA LYS A 181 -10.48 14.57 -19.45
C LYS A 181 -9.52 14.48 -18.28
N VAL A 182 -8.22 14.40 -18.50
CA VAL A 182 -7.23 14.14 -17.46
C VAL A 182 -7.31 15.14 -16.31
N ASP A 183 -7.43 16.42 -16.61
CA ASP A 183 -7.54 17.46 -15.59
C ASP A 183 -8.77 17.27 -14.71
N ALA A 184 -9.90 16.88 -15.29
CA ALA A 184 -11.12 16.58 -14.55
C ALA A 184 -10.98 15.30 -13.72
N ILE A 185 -10.39 14.23 -14.27
CA ILE A 185 -10.15 12.97 -13.56
C ILE A 185 -9.28 13.23 -12.32
N ILE A 186 -8.17 13.92 -12.47
CA ILE A 186 -7.24 14.22 -11.37
C ILE A 186 -7.87 15.18 -10.36
N SER A 187 -8.60 16.21 -10.82
CA SER A 187 -9.30 17.15 -9.94
C SER A 187 -10.36 16.44 -9.08
N ASN A 188 -11.16 15.55 -9.67
CA ASN A 188 -12.15 14.78 -8.95
C ASN A 188 -11.49 13.87 -7.89
N ALA A 189 -10.40 13.17 -8.25
CA ALA A 189 -9.66 12.35 -7.29
C ALA A 189 -9.12 13.19 -6.11
N LYS A 190 -8.63 14.40 -6.35
CA LYS A 190 -8.18 15.32 -5.29
C LYS A 190 -9.31 15.77 -4.36
N VAL A 191 -10.51 16.00 -4.91
CA VAL A 191 -11.71 16.31 -4.11
C VAL A 191 -12.06 15.14 -3.19
N GLU A 192 -12.01 13.90 -3.70
CA GLU A 192 -12.27 12.72 -2.86
C GLU A 192 -11.17 12.54 -1.78
N ILE A 193 -9.91 12.80 -2.08
CA ILE A 193 -8.82 12.80 -1.09
C ILE A 193 -9.10 13.79 0.03
N SER A 194 -9.59 15.01 -0.30
CA SER A 194 -9.97 16.02 0.72
C SER A 194 -11.01 15.48 1.69
N LYS A 195 -12.06 14.81 1.19
CA LYS A 195 -13.09 14.21 2.04
C LYS A 195 -12.53 13.14 2.99
N VAL A 196 -11.63 12.28 2.49
CA VAL A 196 -10.98 11.25 3.32
C VAL A 196 -10.12 11.89 4.40
N VAL A 197 -9.32 12.91 4.06
CA VAL A 197 -8.50 13.63 5.04
C VAL A 197 -9.36 14.32 6.11
N GLU A 198 -10.47 14.94 5.74
CA GLU A 198 -11.43 15.54 6.70
C GLU A 198 -12.09 14.50 7.61
N GLN A 199 -12.35 13.30 7.09
CA GLN A 199 -12.92 12.20 7.87
C GLN A 199 -11.89 11.55 8.83
N TRP A 200 -10.62 11.55 8.48
CA TRP A 200 -9.58 10.88 9.26
C TRP A 200 -8.99 11.76 10.35
N TYR A 201 -8.98 13.08 10.17
CA TYR A 201 -8.30 14.07 11.03
C TYR A 201 -9.18 15.28 11.34
#